data_f47ad78a6b466b4e09894b1b978ea9c3
#
_entry.id   f47ad78a6b466b4e09894b1b978ea9c3
#
_cell.length_a   1.000
_cell.length_b   1.000
_cell.length_c   1.000
_cell.angle_alpha   90.00
_cell.angle_beta   90.00
_cell.angle_gamma   90.00
#
_symmetry.space_group_name_H-M   'P 1'
#
loop_
_entity.id
_entity.type
_entity.pdbx_description
1 polymer ?
#
loop_
_entity_poly.entity_id
_entity_poly.type
_entity_poly.pdbx_seq_one_letter_code
_entity_poly.pdbx_strand_id
1 'polypeptide(L)'
;MKVEKLENSLELTNDGGLSFFFVGVGSAFSKKHYQNNILIIKGEDHLLVDCGITCPAALYNYGSNITKVKNILITHSHADHIGGLEEAALMGRYVTKSRPKMYITKEYKKILWNQSLRGGNSYGEMSAGRFLTFDDYFELVEPIKIKRKPRVLYEVNCGSINIKVFRTRHIPDSAGSWDKAFYSTGILVDDRILFPADTQFDKELIDWMTSTYPIEYIFHDCQFYTGGVHASYDELKTLPEAVRNKMYLCHYGDNFESFSPETDGFIGFAKEGHFYHFDK
;
A
#
# COMPACT_ATOMS: atom_id res chain seq x y z
N MET A 1 -6.64 -11.66 16.21
CA MET A 1 -6.91 -10.37 15.50
C MET A 1 -8.34 -9.94 15.74
N LYS A 2 -8.57 -8.66 16.03
CA LYS A 2 -9.92 -8.02 16.16
C LYS A 2 -10.16 -7.11 14.95
N VAL A 3 -11.34 -7.19 14.35
CA VAL A 3 -11.76 -6.25 13.28
C VAL A 3 -12.81 -5.31 13.86
N GLU A 4 -12.62 -4.00 13.65
CA GLU A 4 -13.47 -2.97 14.28
C GLU A 4 -13.76 -1.84 13.28
N LYS A 5 -15.04 -1.47 13.14
CA LYS A 5 -15.42 -0.32 12.30
C LYS A 5 -15.06 0.98 13.00
N LEU A 6 -14.58 1.95 12.25
CA LEU A 6 -14.37 3.30 12.76
C LEU A 6 -15.72 3.93 13.15
N GLU A 7 -15.86 4.31 14.40
CA GLU A 7 -17.08 4.95 14.92
C GLU A 7 -16.95 6.47 15.09
N ASN A 8 -15.73 6.93 15.32
CA ASN A 8 -15.40 8.34 15.57
C ASN A 8 -14.37 8.87 14.54
N SER A 9 -13.71 9.97 14.85
CA SER A 9 -12.63 10.49 14.03
C SER A 9 -11.44 9.54 14.02
N LEU A 10 -10.80 9.40 12.85
CA LEU A 10 -9.61 8.60 12.67
C LEU A 10 -8.40 9.25 13.36
N GLU A 11 -7.91 8.58 14.39
CA GLU A 11 -6.65 8.94 15.05
C GLU A 11 -5.48 8.16 14.43
N LEU A 12 -4.30 8.82 14.35
CA LEU A 12 -3.09 8.24 13.76
C LEU A 12 -2.16 7.62 14.80
N THR A 13 -2.67 7.39 15.99
CA THR A 13 -1.97 6.78 17.14
C THR A 13 -2.87 5.75 17.81
N ASN A 14 -2.28 4.82 18.56
CA ASN A 14 -3.00 3.83 19.34
C ASN A 14 -2.23 3.43 20.61
N ASP A 15 -2.66 2.39 21.32
CA ASP A 15 -2.09 1.88 22.57
C ASP A 15 -0.77 1.07 22.41
N GLY A 16 -0.17 1.07 21.21
CA GLY A 16 1.10 0.39 20.92
C GLY A 16 0.93 -0.97 20.20
N GLY A 17 -0.29 -1.44 19.99
CA GLY A 17 -0.58 -2.60 19.15
C GLY A 17 -0.46 -2.28 17.67
N LEU A 18 0.00 -3.24 16.85
CA LEU A 18 -0.02 -3.09 15.40
C LEU A 18 -1.46 -3.10 14.90
N SER A 19 -1.83 -2.11 14.10
CA SER A 19 -3.15 -2.01 13.48
C SER A 19 -3.05 -1.55 12.03
N PHE A 20 -3.84 -2.16 11.13
CA PHE A 20 -4.08 -1.65 9.79
C PHE A 20 -5.48 -1.03 9.75
N PHE A 21 -5.57 0.18 9.24
CA PHE A 21 -6.83 0.82 8.90
C PHE A 21 -6.95 0.91 7.39
N PHE A 22 -7.97 0.27 6.81
CA PHE A 22 -8.23 0.39 5.38
C PHE A 22 -8.96 1.69 5.08
N VAL A 23 -8.23 2.65 4.55
CA VAL A 23 -8.76 3.94 4.07
C VAL A 23 -9.70 3.71 2.90
N GLY A 24 -9.38 2.72 2.06
CA GLY A 24 -10.20 2.20 0.99
C GLY A 24 -9.77 0.79 0.64
N VAL A 25 -10.62 0.08 -0.10
CA VAL A 25 -10.40 -1.32 -0.51
C VAL A 25 -10.69 -1.55 -1.99
N GLY A 26 -11.18 -0.53 -2.69
CA GLY A 26 -11.59 -0.63 -4.09
C GLY A 26 -10.42 -0.64 -5.06
N SER A 27 -10.61 -1.27 -6.20
CA SER A 27 -9.69 -1.20 -7.34
C SER A 27 -9.66 0.21 -7.95
N ALA A 28 -8.77 0.44 -8.92
CA ALA A 28 -8.57 1.73 -9.59
C ALA A 28 -9.86 2.41 -10.06
N PHE A 29 -10.82 1.64 -10.52
CA PHE A 29 -12.06 2.13 -11.13
C PHE A 29 -13.31 1.92 -10.29
N SER A 30 -13.18 1.43 -9.05
CA SER A 30 -14.31 1.27 -8.13
C SER A 30 -15.07 2.58 -7.94
N LYS A 31 -16.40 2.47 -7.84
CA LYS A 31 -17.31 3.58 -7.52
C LYS A 31 -18.02 3.36 -6.19
N LYS A 32 -18.03 2.12 -5.68
CA LYS A 32 -18.62 1.78 -4.39
C LYS A 32 -17.66 2.03 -3.22
N HIS A 33 -16.34 1.98 -3.49
CA HIS A 33 -15.30 2.08 -2.48
C HIS A 33 -14.24 3.12 -2.83
N TYR A 34 -13.61 3.72 -1.83
CA TYR A 34 -12.36 4.43 -2.01
C TYR A 34 -11.27 3.47 -2.48
N GLN A 35 -10.31 3.99 -3.24
CA GLN A 35 -9.16 3.22 -3.75
C GLN A 35 -8.36 2.60 -2.60
N ASN A 36 -7.76 1.44 -2.85
CA ASN A 36 -7.09 0.64 -1.84
C ASN A 36 -5.84 1.33 -1.29
N ASN A 37 -5.99 1.93 -0.12
CA ASN A 37 -4.91 2.58 0.62
C ASN A 37 -5.00 2.18 2.09
N ILE A 38 -3.86 1.93 2.73
CA ILE A 38 -3.79 1.40 4.09
C ILE A 38 -3.03 2.37 4.99
N LEU A 39 -3.57 2.66 6.15
CA LEU A 39 -2.87 3.35 7.22
C LEU A 39 -2.44 2.32 8.28
N ILE A 40 -1.13 2.14 8.45
CA ILE A 40 -0.53 1.29 9.47
C ILE A 40 -0.25 2.15 10.70
N ILE A 41 -0.67 1.70 11.88
CA ILE A 41 -0.53 2.44 13.15
C ILE A 41 0.06 1.52 14.20
N LYS A 42 1.04 2.02 14.97
CA LYS A 42 1.63 1.31 16.11
C LYS A 42 2.16 2.31 17.14
N GLY A 43 1.44 2.48 18.23
CA GLY A 43 1.73 3.52 19.22
C GLY A 43 1.62 4.92 18.63
N GLU A 44 2.68 5.71 18.74
CA GLU A 44 2.79 7.06 18.18
C GLU A 44 3.21 7.07 16.70
N ASP A 45 3.54 5.91 16.14
CA ASP A 45 4.03 5.79 14.78
C ASP A 45 2.90 5.43 13.82
N HIS A 46 2.91 6.04 12.65
CA HIS A 46 2.00 5.68 11.56
C HIS A 46 2.69 5.75 10.21
N LEU A 47 2.19 4.97 9.25
CA LEU A 47 2.63 4.93 7.87
C LEU A 47 1.42 4.79 6.95
N LEU A 48 1.24 5.73 6.04
CA LEU A 48 0.27 5.58 4.95
C LEU A 48 0.94 4.80 3.81
N VAL A 49 0.35 3.68 3.44
CA VAL A 49 0.75 2.88 2.27
C VAL A 49 -0.17 3.24 1.13
N ASP A 50 0.43 3.85 0.12
CA ASP A 50 -0.22 4.49 -1.02
C ASP A 50 -1.09 5.70 -0.66
N CYS A 51 -1.24 6.59 -1.64
CA CYS A 51 -2.05 7.79 -1.55
C CYS A 51 -2.73 8.04 -2.91
N GLY A 52 -3.75 7.24 -3.19
CA GLY A 52 -4.52 7.33 -4.42
C GLY A 52 -5.38 8.59 -4.51
N ILE A 53 -6.05 8.77 -5.65
CA ILE A 53 -6.88 9.95 -5.95
C ILE A 53 -7.93 10.20 -4.85
N THR A 54 -8.54 9.12 -4.35
CA THR A 54 -9.63 9.22 -3.36
C THR A 54 -9.13 9.28 -1.92
N CYS A 55 -7.85 9.04 -1.66
CA CYS A 55 -7.28 8.94 -0.31
C CYS A 55 -7.42 10.23 0.52
N PRO A 56 -7.08 11.44 0.03
CA PRO A 56 -7.25 12.65 0.82
C PRO A 56 -8.70 12.91 1.21
N ALA A 57 -9.64 12.69 0.29
CA ALA A 57 -11.08 12.83 0.55
C ALA A 57 -11.59 11.78 1.56
N ALA A 58 -11.12 10.54 1.45
CA ALA A 58 -11.46 9.47 2.39
C ALA A 58 -10.98 9.82 3.81
N LEU A 59 -9.73 10.24 3.97
CA LEU A 59 -9.19 10.68 5.26
C LEU A 59 -10.02 11.83 5.86
N TYR A 60 -10.44 12.79 5.04
CA TYR A 60 -11.31 13.88 5.48
C TYR A 60 -12.67 13.35 5.97
N ASN A 61 -13.30 12.45 5.24
CA ASN A 61 -14.58 11.85 5.61
C ASN A 61 -14.49 10.99 6.88
N TYR A 62 -13.30 10.46 7.18
CA TYR A 62 -13.02 9.77 8.45
C TYR A 62 -12.63 10.72 9.59
N GLY A 63 -12.83 12.03 9.45
CA GLY A 63 -12.53 13.02 10.49
C GLY A 63 -11.04 13.28 10.71
N SER A 64 -10.19 12.88 9.75
CA SER A 64 -8.76 13.17 9.75
C SER A 64 -8.41 14.08 8.56
N ASN A 65 -7.17 14.10 8.13
CA ASN A 65 -6.80 14.83 6.92
C ASN A 65 -5.35 14.49 6.49
N ILE A 66 -5.06 14.67 5.21
CA ILE A 66 -3.76 14.32 4.63
C ILE A 66 -2.58 15.06 5.28
N THR A 67 -2.79 16.24 5.84
CA THR A 67 -1.72 17.01 6.49
C THR A 67 -1.28 16.44 7.85
N LYS A 68 -2.07 15.55 8.45
CA LYS A 68 -1.68 14.81 9.66
C LYS A 68 -0.76 13.63 9.34
N VAL A 69 -0.74 13.16 8.09
CA VAL A 69 0.10 12.04 7.65
C VAL A 69 1.55 12.49 7.51
N LYS A 70 2.41 11.95 8.37
CA LYS A 70 3.85 12.31 8.41
C LYS A 70 4.73 11.35 7.63
N ASN A 71 4.28 10.11 7.40
CA ASN A 71 5.06 9.05 6.80
C ASN A 71 4.23 8.38 5.70
N ILE A 72 4.81 8.25 4.50
CA ILE A 72 4.16 7.68 3.31
C ILE A 72 5.10 6.67 2.67
N LEU A 73 4.59 5.51 2.29
CA LEU A 73 5.27 4.53 1.46
C LEU A 73 4.44 4.34 0.20
N ILE A 74 5.08 4.35 -0.97
CA ILE A 74 4.39 4.14 -2.25
C ILE A 74 4.85 2.84 -2.86
N THR A 75 3.89 2.02 -3.26
CA THR A 75 4.14 0.70 -3.86
C THR A 75 4.49 0.81 -5.34
N HIS A 76 3.74 1.62 -6.11
CA HIS A 76 3.98 1.86 -7.54
C HIS A 76 3.23 3.12 -8.03
N SER A 77 3.35 3.47 -9.34
CA SER A 77 2.94 4.78 -9.88
C SER A 77 1.61 4.80 -10.60
N HIS A 78 0.66 3.89 -10.33
CA HIS A 78 -0.70 4.06 -10.82
C HIS A 78 -1.44 5.16 -10.05
N ALA A 79 -2.42 5.80 -10.68
CA ALA A 79 -3.12 6.95 -10.13
C ALA A 79 -3.90 6.64 -8.84
N ASP A 80 -4.41 5.43 -8.72
CA ASP A 80 -5.09 4.92 -7.52
C ASP A 80 -4.13 4.65 -6.34
N HIS A 81 -2.81 4.76 -6.56
CA HIS A 81 -1.76 4.66 -5.54
C HIS A 81 -1.00 5.97 -5.31
N ILE A 82 -0.99 6.89 -6.29
CA ILE A 82 -0.22 8.15 -6.16
C ILE A 82 -1.01 9.42 -6.43
N GLY A 83 -2.25 9.33 -6.93
CA GLY A 83 -3.00 10.51 -7.39
C GLY A 83 -3.31 11.55 -6.32
N GLY A 84 -3.27 11.19 -5.04
CA GLY A 84 -3.41 12.12 -3.90
C GLY A 84 -2.10 12.74 -3.41
N LEU A 85 -0.95 12.30 -3.95
CA LEU A 85 0.36 12.79 -3.49
C LEU A 85 0.61 14.25 -3.85
N GLU A 86 0.03 14.75 -4.94
CA GLU A 86 0.15 16.16 -5.29
C GLU A 86 -0.49 17.03 -4.21
N GLU A 87 -1.70 16.68 -3.74
CA GLU A 87 -2.34 17.36 -2.63
C GLU A 87 -1.50 17.27 -1.35
N ALA A 88 -1.00 16.08 -0.99
CA ALA A 88 -0.13 15.90 0.17
C ALA A 88 1.12 16.80 0.12
N ALA A 89 1.76 16.89 -1.05
CA ALA A 89 2.94 17.71 -1.29
C ALA A 89 2.64 19.21 -1.16
N LEU A 90 1.59 19.67 -1.82
CA LEU A 90 1.21 21.09 -1.84
C LEU A 90 0.69 21.56 -0.48
N MET A 91 -0.16 20.76 0.18
CA MET A 91 -0.63 21.05 1.53
C MET A 91 0.54 21.07 2.55
N GLY A 92 1.47 20.10 2.44
CA GLY A 92 2.68 20.10 3.24
C GLY A 92 3.50 21.37 3.05
N ARG A 93 3.74 21.76 1.81
CA ARG A 93 4.55 22.93 1.49
C ARG A 93 3.88 24.26 1.85
N TYR A 94 2.62 24.44 1.46
CA TYR A 94 1.96 25.76 1.53
C TYR A 94 1.13 25.97 2.78
N VAL A 95 0.62 24.91 3.39
CA VAL A 95 -0.26 25.00 4.58
C VAL A 95 0.50 24.70 5.86
N THR A 96 1.02 23.48 6.01
CA THR A 96 1.66 23.03 7.27
C THR A 96 3.14 23.41 7.36
N LYS A 97 3.77 23.83 6.25
CA LYS A 97 5.21 24.11 6.17
C LYS A 97 6.08 22.92 6.61
N SER A 98 5.59 21.71 6.39
CA SER A 98 6.26 20.46 6.71
C SER A 98 6.35 19.58 5.47
N ARG A 99 7.34 18.66 5.46
CA ARG A 99 7.51 17.68 4.41
C ARG A 99 7.27 16.30 4.99
N PRO A 100 6.27 15.55 4.49
CA PRO A 100 6.13 14.15 4.91
C PRO A 100 7.35 13.33 4.47
N LYS A 101 7.71 12.33 5.27
CA LYS A 101 8.75 11.35 4.94
C LYS A 101 8.22 10.36 3.92
N MET A 102 8.99 10.14 2.86
CA MET A 102 8.67 9.20 1.79
C MET A 102 9.61 8.00 1.86
N TYR A 103 9.06 6.82 2.19
CA TYR A 103 9.78 5.55 2.36
C TYR A 103 9.84 4.80 1.02
N ILE A 104 10.82 5.14 0.19
CA ILE A 104 11.01 4.54 -1.13
C ILE A 104 12.50 4.42 -1.47
N THR A 105 12.84 3.54 -2.43
CA THR A 105 14.22 3.44 -2.94
C THR A 105 14.57 4.65 -3.82
N LYS A 106 15.85 4.97 -3.91
CA LYS A 106 16.33 6.00 -4.86
C LYS A 106 16.00 5.70 -6.31
N GLU A 107 15.91 4.42 -6.67
CA GLU A 107 15.49 4.00 -8.00
C GLU A 107 14.04 4.43 -8.24
N TYR A 108 13.14 4.08 -7.33
CA TYR A 108 11.73 4.42 -7.46
C TYR A 108 11.48 5.94 -7.32
N LYS A 109 12.21 6.65 -6.46
CA LYS A 109 12.17 8.13 -6.39
C LYS A 109 12.31 8.77 -7.77
N LYS A 110 13.25 8.26 -8.59
CA LYS A 110 13.47 8.81 -9.94
C LYS A 110 12.27 8.58 -10.86
N ILE A 111 11.66 7.39 -10.78
CA ILE A 111 10.47 7.05 -11.56
C ILE A 111 9.30 7.92 -11.10
N LEU A 112 8.97 7.89 -9.82
CA LEU A 112 7.85 8.62 -9.23
C LEU A 112 7.94 10.12 -9.52
N TRP A 113 9.11 10.73 -9.33
CA TRP A 113 9.28 12.16 -9.55
C TRP A 113 9.25 12.51 -11.04
N ASN A 114 10.11 11.90 -11.85
CA ASN A 114 10.30 12.36 -13.23
C ASN A 114 9.17 11.96 -14.18
N GLN A 115 8.47 10.84 -13.89
CA GLN A 115 7.45 10.28 -14.79
C GLN A 115 6.00 10.56 -14.30
N SER A 116 5.84 11.02 -13.06
CA SER A 116 4.50 11.26 -12.48
C SER A 116 4.39 12.64 -11.84
N LEU A 117 5.03 12.89 -10.69
CA LEU A 117 4.73 14.04 -9.84
C LEU A 117 5.30 15.37 -10.36
N ARG A 118 6.39 15.35 -11.10
CA ARG A 118 7.08 16.57 -11.54
C ARG A 118 6.20 17.51 -12.34
N GLY A 119 5.28 16.98 -13.13
CA GLY A 119 4.37 17.78 -13.96
C GLY A 119 3.48 18.71 -13.13
N GLY A 120 2.80 18.16 -12.12
CA GLY A 120 1.91 18.92 -11.25
C GLY A 120 2.64 19.71 -10.16
N ASN A 121 3.65 19.10 -9.53
CA ASN A 121 4.30 19.69 -8.36
C ASN A 121 5.39 20.74 -8.69
N SER A 122 6.08 20.60 -9.84
CA SER A 122 7.26 21.44 -10.15
C SER A 122 7.06 22.40 -11.31
N TYR A 123 6.12 22.10 -12.22
CA TYR A 123 5.90 22.95 -13.39
C TYR A 123 5.36 24.33 -12.98
N GLY A 124 6.10 25.40 -13.33
CA GLY A 124 5.76 26.76 -12.93
C GLY A 124 6.13 27.15 -11.50
N GLU A 125 6.54 26.19 -10.68
CA GLU A 125 6.93 26.42 -9.28
C GLU A 125 8.43 26.67 -9.17
N MET A 126 8.79 27.87 -8.74
CA MET A 126 10.18 28.28 -8.58
C MET A 126 10.46 28.80 -7.17
N SER A 127 11.64 28.51 -6.65
CA SER A 127 12.17 29.09 -5.43
C SER A 127 13.67 29.34 -5.59
N ALA A 128 14.15 30.52 -5.18
CA ALA A 128 15.55 30.91 -5.29
C ALA A 128 16.15 30.72 -6.71
N GLY A 129 15.36 30.99 -7.75
CA GLY A 129 15.82 30.91 -9.16
C GLY A 129 15.91 29.51 -9.75
N ARG A 130 15.39 28.47 -9.06
CA ARG A 130 15.33 27.09 -9.57
C ARG A 130 13.93 26.51 -9.46
N PHE A 131 13.61 25.55 -10.34
CA PHE A 131 12.40 24.74 -10.18
C PHE A 131 12.48 23.89 -8.91
N LEU A 132 11.33 23.65 -8.30
CA LEU A 132 11.21 22.78 -7.14
C LEU A 132 11.48 21.33 -7.54
N THR A 133 12.01 20.58 -6.60
CA THR A 133 12.39 19.16 -6.74
C THR A 133 11.62 18.31 -5.74
N PHE A 134 11.75 16.99 -5.85
CA PHE A 134 11.21 16.05 -4.86
C PHE A 134 11.53 16.46 -3.42
N ASP A 135 12.79 16.86 -3.17
CA ASP A 135 13.27 17.18 -1.82
C ASP A 135 12.74 18.51 -1.27
N ASP A 136 12.04 19.31 -2.08
CA ASP A 136 11.30 20.49 -1.62
C ASP A 136 9.92 20.13 -1.05
N TYR A 137 9.40 18.95 -1.37
CA TYR A 137 8.06 18.45 -0.97
C TYR A 137 8.11 17.30 0.01
N PHE A 138 9.10 16.42 -0.12
CA PHE A 138 9.21 15.20 0.67
C PHE A 138 10.62 15.04 1.26
N GLU A 139 10.71 14.36 2.40
CA GLU A 139 11.96 13.88 2.96
C GLU A 139 12.15 12.40 2.57
N LEU A 140 13.21 12.09 1.83
CA LEU A 140 13.48 10.71 1.43
C LEU A 140 13.99 9.88 2.62
N VAL A 141 13.32 8.76 2.90
CA VAL A 141 13.81 7.68 3.77
C VAL A 141 14.06 6.46 2.90
N GLU A 142 15.32 6.10 2.70
CA GLU A 142 15.71 5.02 1.80
C GLU A 142 15.77 3.68 2.52
N PRO A 143 14.97 2.67 2.10
CA PRO A 143 15.10 1.31 2.62
C PRO A 143 16.45 0.69 2.26
N ILE A 144 17.05 -0.03 3.21
CA ILE A 144 18.36 -0.69 3.05
C ILE A 144 18.16 -2.06 2.40
N LYS A 145 18.90 -2.34 1.35
CA LYS A 145 18.89 -3.66 0.70
C LYS A 145 19.51 -4.72 1.60
N ILE A 146 18.72 -5.71 2.03
CA ILE A 146 19.16 -6.79 2.94
C ILE A 146 19.30 -8.15 2.25
N LYS A 147 18.62 -8.39 1.12
CA LYS A 147 18.66 -9.66 0.39
C LYS A 147 18.57 -9.46 -1.12
N ARG A 148 19.13 -10.38 -1.90
CA ARG A 148 19.09 -10.35 -3.37
C ARG A 148 18.32 -11.51 -4.00
N LYS A 149 18.24 -12.66 -3.34
CA LYS A 149 17.60 -13.90 -3.83
C LYS A 149 16.68 -14.50 -2.78
N PRO A 150 15.60 -15.15 -3.17
CA PRO A 150 15.13 -15.34 -4.56
C PRO A 150 14.69 -14.03 -5.20
N ARG A 151 14.38 -13.01 -4.42
CA ARG A 151 13.89 -11.69 -4.83
C ARG A 151 14.60 -10.60 -4.04
N VAL A 152 14.74 -9.41 -4.63
CA VAL A 152 15.32 -8.27 -3.91
C VAL A 152 14.42 -7.91 -2.74
N LEU A 153 15.02 -7.78 -1.56
CA LEU A 153 14.38 -7.40 -0.31
C LEU A 153 15.12 -6.23 0.30
N TYR A 154 14.36 -5.24 0.70
CA TYR A 154 14.84 -4.08 1.44
C TYR A 154 14.19 -4.05 2.82
N GLU A 155 14.78 -3.34 3.77
CA GLU A 155 14.24 -3.15 5.10
C GLU A 155 14.37 -1.69 5.53
N VAL A 156 13.37 -1.21 6.26
CA VAL A 156 13.33 0.12 6.86
C VAL A 156 12.41 0.13 8.06
N ASN A 157 12.69 0.99 9.03
CA ASN A 157 11.80 1.22 10.17
C ASN A 157 11.10 2.58 10.04
N CYS A 158 9.80 2.61 10.24
CA CYS A 158 9.02 3.80 10.49
C CYS A 158 8.70 3.84 11.99
N GLY A 159 9.60 4.46 12.79
CA GLY A 159 9.55 4.35 14.24
C GLY A 159 9.60 2.89 14.70
N SER A 160 8.58 2.45 15.40
CA SER A 160 8.43 1.07 15.91
C SER A 160 7.90 0.07 14.88
N ILE A 161 7.51 0.51 13.68
CA ILE A 161 7.00 -0.34 12.61
C ILE A 161 8.17 -0.82 11.75
N ASN A 162 8.46 -2.14 11.77
CA ASN A 162 9.45 -2.72 10.85
C ASN A 162 8.80 -3.06 9.51
N ILE A 163 9.42 -2.67 8.42
CA ILE A 163 8.89 -2.85 7.07
C ILE A 163 9.94 -3.48 6.18
N LYS A 164 9.62 -4.63 5.61
CA LYS A 164 10.37 -5.20 4.52
C LYS A 164 9.66 -4.92 3.20
N VAL A 165 10.39 -4.40 2.23
CA VAL A 165 9.88 -4.01 0.90
C VAL A 165 10.48 -4.96 -0.13
N PHE A 166 9.63 -5.56 -0.97
CA PHE A 166 10.04 -6.51 -2.01
C PHE A 166 9.39 -6.17 -3.35
N ARG A 167 10.04 -6.58 -4.46
CA ARG A 167 9.50 -6.38 -5.80
C ARG A 167 8.34 -7.32 -6.08
N THR A 168 7.31 -6.82 -6.76
CA THR A 168 6.15 -7.59 -7.24
C THR A 168 6.13 -7.70 -8.77
N ARG A 169 5.28 -8.57 -9.30
CA ARG A 169 5.08 -8.78 -10.74
C ARG A 169 3.72 -8.21 -11.12
N HIS A 170 3.69 -6.94 -11.51
CA HIS A 170 2.43 -6.26 -11.83
C HIS A 170 2.28 -6.00 -13.33
N ILE A 171 3.00 -5.06 -13.91
CA ILE A 171 2.91 -4.64 -15.30
C ILE A 171 4.22 -4.91 -16.05
N PRO A 172 4.16 -5.32 -17.34
CA PRO A 172 2.98 -5.69 -18.12
C PRO A 172 2.43 -7.07 -17.75
N ASP A 173 1.23 -7.40 -18.22
CA ASP A 173 0.62 -8.73 -18.08
C ASP A 173 1.50 -9.85 -18.61
N SER A 174 2.27 -9.56 -19.66
CA SER A 174 3.25 -10.46 -20.28
C SER A 174 4.56 -10.62 -19.50
N ALA A 175 4.74 -9.92 -18.37
CA ALA A 175 5.94 -10.08 -17.57
C ALA A 175 6.04 -11.49 -16.98
N GLY A 176 7.02 -12.27 -17.44
CA GLY A 176 7.22 -13.64 -16.97
C GLY A 176 7.80 -13.74 -15.55
N SER A 177 8.30 -12.64 -14.97
CA SER A 177 8.92 -12.59 -13.63
C SER A 177 8.94 -11.17 -13.10
N TRP A 178 9.11 -11.04 -11.77
CA TRP A 178 9.13 -9.75 -11.07
C TRP A 178 10.26 -8.79 -11.54
N ASP A 179 11.40 -9.33 -11.97
CA ASP A 179 12.56 -8.55 -12.45
C ASP A 179 12.38 -8.02 -13.88
N LYS A 180 11.44 -8.61 -14.64
CA LYS A 180 11.03 -8.13 -15.96
C LYS A 180 9.80 -7.20 -15.92
N ALA A 181 9.12 -7.15 -14.77
CA ALA A 181 8.00 -6.24 -14.56
C ALA A 181 8.50 -4.81 -14.33
N PHE A 182 7.63 -3.83 -14.61
CA PHE A 182 7.87 -2.44 -14.20
C PHE A 182 7.97 -2.34 -12.68
N TYR A 183 8.46 -1.20 -12.20
CA TYR A 183 8.70 -1.06 -10.77
C TYR A 183 7.39 -1.09 -9.99
N SER A 184 7.23 -2.13 -9.21
CA SER A 184 6.16 -2.29 -8.22
C SER A 184 6.70 -3.04 -7.01
N THR A 185 6.14 -2.79 -5.84
CA THR A 185 6.57 -3.37 -4.57
C THR A 185 5.38 -3.75 -3.70
N GLY A 186 5.57 -4.80 -2.91
CA GLY A 186 4.75 -5.12 -1.76
C GLY A 186 5.54 -4.95 -0.47
N ILE A 187 4.87 -5.12 0.66
CA ILE A 187 5.46 -4.99 1.99
C ILE A 187 5.15 -6.17 2.89
N LEU A 188 6.08 -6.45 3.80
CA LEU A 188 5.89 -7.32 4.95
C LEU A 188 6.11 -6.49 6.21
N VAL A 189 5.13 -6.43 7.09
CA VAL A 189 5.14 -5.61 8.30
C VAL A 189 5.36 -6.49 9.52
N ASP A 190 6.34 -6.11 10.35
CA ASP A 190 6.74 -6.80 11.59
C ASP A 190 6.99 -8.31 11.40
N ASP A 191 7.40 -8.74 10.21
CA ASP A 191 7.57 -10.15 9.79
C ASP A 191 6.30 -11.02 9.86
N ARG A 192 5.14 -10.44 10.04
CA ARG A 192 3.86 -11.13 10.36
C ARG A 192 2.77 -10.86 9.34
N ILE A 193 2.66 -9.63 8.83
CA ILE A 193 1.53 -9.21 7.99
C ILE A 193 2.04 -8.92 6.59
N LEU A 194 1.59 -9.73 5.62
CA LEU A 194 1.98 -9.64 4.23
C LEU A 194 0.95 -8.83 3.43
N PHE A 195 1.40 -7.79 2.74
CA PHE A 195 0.63 -7.03 1.78
C PHE A 195 1.42 -6.94 0.45
N PRO A 196 1.14 -7.80 -0.53
CA PRO A 196 1.81 -7.77 -1.83
C PRO A 196 1.52 -6.50 -2.64
N ALA A 197 0.50 -5.72 -2.28
CA ALA A 197 -0.06 -4.66 -3.10
C ALA A 197 -0.51 -5.21 -4.46
N ASP A 198 -0.44 -4.42 -5.53
CA ASP A 198 -0.85 -4.87 -6.85
C ASP A 198 0.15 -5.84 -7.45
N THR A 199 -0.31 -7.02 -7.79
CA THR A 199 0.51 -8.06 -8.40
C THR A 199 -0.33 -9.05 -9.20
N GLN A 200 0.21 -9.55 -10.30
CA GLN A 200 -0.31 -10.78 -10.91
C GLN A 200 -0.20 -11.93 -9.92
N PHE A 201 -0.94 -13.01 -10.14
CA PHE A 201 -0.82 -14.22 -9.32
C PHE A 201 0.62 -14.73 -9.32
N ASP A 202 1.27 -14.68 -8.17
CA ASP A 202 2.67 -15.02 -7.97
C ASP A 202 2.82 -16.03 -6.84
N LYS A 203 2.57 -17.31 -7.15
CA LYS A 203 2.67 -18.41 -6.19
C LYS A 203 4.05 -18.50 -5.58
N GLU A 204 5.12 -18.23 -6.34
CA GLU A 204 6.50 -18.28 -5.83
C GLU A 204 6.75 -17.23 -4.74
N LEU A 205 6.15 -16.04 -4.87
CA LEU A 205 6.20 -15.01 -3.85
C LEU A 205 5.52 -15.49 -2.56
N ILE A 206 4.30 -16.03 -2.68
CA ILE A 206 3.53 -16.48 -1.52
C ILE A 206 4.25 -17.65 -0.82
N ASP A 207 4.71 -18.65 -1.57
CA ASP A 207 5.46 -19.78 -1.03
C ASP A 207 6.74 -19.33 -0.33
N TRP A 208 7.50 -18.40 -0.94
CA TRP A 208 8.71 -17.87 -0.34
C TRP A 208 8.42 -17.14 0.98
N MET A 209 7.43 -16.26 1.00
CA MET A 209 7.10 -15.48 2.19
C MET A 209 6.59 -16.36 3.32
N THR A 210 5.65 -17.27 3.04
CA THR A 210 5.07 -18.15 4.04
C THR A 210 6.03 -19.22 4.57
N SER A 211 7.04 -19.60 3.78
CA SER A 211 8.09 -20.53 4.24
C SER A 211 9.23 -19.84 5.00
N THR A 212 9.43 -18.54 4.79
CA THR A 212 10.55 -17.78 5.37
C THR A 212 10.15 -17.04 6.64
N TYR A 213 8.91 -16.55 6.71
CA TYR A 213 8.42 -15.70 7.79
C TYR A 213 7.17 -16.31 8.45
N PRO A 214 6.94 -16.02 9.74
CA PRO A 214 5.75 -16.49 10.47
C PRO A 214 4.51 -15.69 10.07
N ILE A 215 4.13 -15.75 8.79
CA ILE A 215 2.99 -14.99 8.27
C ILE A 215 1.70 -15.38 8.98
N GLU A 216 1.09 -14.41 9.63
CA GLU A 216 -0.20 -14.56 10.32
C GLU A 216 -1.37 -14.18 9.44
N TYR A 217 -1.24 -13.06 8.71
CA TYR A 217 -2.28 -12.56 7.80
C TYR A 217 -1.69 -12.06 6.49
N ILE A 218 -2.49 -12.20 5.44
CA ILE A 218 -2.18 -11.75 4.08
C ILE A 218 -3.35 -10.87 3.63
N PHE A 219 -3.07 -9.67 3.12
CA PHE A 219 -4.05 -8.85 2.42
C PHE A 219 -3.65 -8.79 0.94
N HIS A 220 -4.34 -9.54 0.11
CA HIS A 220 -3.97 -9.71 -1.30
C HIS A 220 -4.93 -8.96 -2.22
N ASP A 221 -4.41 -8.33 -3.27
CA ASP A 221 -5.24 -7.77 -4.34
C ASP A 221 -6.01 -8.88 -5.06
N CYS A 222 -7.18 -8.54 -5.58
CA CYS A 222 -8.05 -9.51 -6.20
C CYS A 222 -8.87 -8.88 -7.32
N GLN A 223 -8.80 -9.47 -8.52
CA GLN A 223 -9.75 -9.18 -9.60
C GLN A 223 -10.69 -10.37 -9.84
N PHE A 224 -11.85 -10.12 -10.43
CA PHE A 224 -12.92 -11.13 -10.63
C PHE A 224 -12.99 -11.67 -12.05
N TYR A 225 -11.91 -11.60 -12.79
CA TYR A 225 -11.75 -12.20 -14.13
C TYR A 225 -10.33 -12.71 -14.28
N THR A 226 -10.13 -13.69 -15.17
CA THR A 226 -8.81 -14.27 -15.42
C THR A 226 -8.03 -13.46 -16.44
N GLY A 227 -6.72 -13.37 -16.27
CA GLY A 227 -5.82 -12.56 -17.10
C GLY A 227 -5.72 -11.12 -16.63
N GLY A 228 -4.80 -10.37 -17.23
CA GLY A 228 -4.48 -8.99 -16.83
C GLY A 228 -3.37 -8.90 -15.80
N VAL A 229 -3.37 -7.81 -15.03
CA VAL A 229 -2.22 -7.41 -14.22
C VAL A 229 -2.40 -7.63 -12.72
N HIS A 230 -3.53 -8.20 -12.31
CA HIS A 230 -3.85 -8.54 -10.91
C HIS A 230 -4.09 -10.04 -10.77
N ALA A 231 -3.94 -10.55 -9.56
CA ALA A 231 -4.32 -11.92 -9.24
C ALA A 231 -5.84 -12.10 -9.35
N SER A 232 -6.29 -13.09 -10.12
CA SER A 232 -7.70 -13.39 -10.18
C SER A 232 -8.16 -14.20 -8.96
N TYR A 233 -9.43 -14.05 -8.61
CA TYR A 233 -10.08 -14.81 -7.56
C TYR A 233 -9.90 -16.32 -7.77
N ASP A 234 -10.04 -16.81 -9.00
CA ASP A 234 -9.90 -18.23 -9.32
C ASP A 234 -8.45 -18.72 -9.20
N GLU A 235 -7.45 -17.90 -9.54
CA GLU A 235 -6.04 -18.24 -9.31
C GLU A 235 -5.73 -18.29 -7.81
N LEU A 236 -6.22 -17.33 -7.02
CA LEU A 236 -6.03 -17.32 -5.57
C LEU A 236 -6.67 -18.53 -4.89
N LYS A 237 -7.78 -19.05 -5.40
CA LYS A 237 -8.40 -20.31 -4.92
C LYS A 237 -7.51 -21.53 -5.11
N THR A 238 -6.55 -21.52 -6.01
CA THR A 238 -5.60 -22.62 -6.21
C THR A 238 -4.54 -22.73 -5.11
N LEU A 239 -4.38 -21.71 -4.27
CA LEU A 239 -3.47 -21.73 -3.14
C LEU A 239 -3.91 -22.77 -2.09
N PRO A 240 -2.96 -23.35 -1.33
CA PRO A 240 -3.30 -24.27 -0.24
C PRO A 240 -4.26 -23.63 0.76
N GLU A 241 -5.18 -24.40 1.31
CA GLU A 241 -6.17 -23.93 2.30
C GLU A 241 -5.49 -23.26 3.50
N ALA A 242 -4.38 -23.80 3.99
CA ALA A 242 -3.60 -23.21 5.08
C ALA A 242 -3.06 -21.80 4.78
N VAL A 243 -2.96 -21.42 3.51
CA VAL A 243 -2.60 -20.06 3.07
C VAL A 243 -3.86 -19.20 2.94
N ARG A 244 -4.92 -19.73 2.30
CA ARG A 244 -6.18 -19.01 2.11
C ARG A 244 -6.83 -18.64 3.45
N ASN A 245 -6.77 -19.52 4.45
CA ASN A 245 -7.27 -19.26 5.81
C ASN A 245 -6.57 -18.12 6.56
N LYS A 246 -5.51 -17.55 5.98
CA LYS A 246 -4.82 -16.35 6.47
C LYS A 246 -5.08 -15.12 5.61
N MET A 247 -5.87 -15.23 4.53
CA MET A 247 -5.93 -14.24 3.48
C MET A 247 -7.25 -13.47 3.49
N TYR A 248 -7.14 -12.15 3.54
CA TYR A 248 -8.18 -11.20 3.15
C TYR A 248 -7.93 -10.74 1.71
N LEU A 249 -9.01 -10.50 0.97
CA LEU A 249 -8.97 -9.97 -0.38
C LEU A 249 -9.27 -8.47 -0.36
N CYS A 250 -8.45 -7.67 -1.04
CA CYS A 250 -8.59 -6.22 -1.17
C CYS A 250 -8.38 -5.78 -2.62
N HIS A 251 -8.42 -4.50 -2.92
CA HIS A 251 -8.27 -3.95 -4.26
C HIS A 251 -9.26 -4.55 -5.28
N TYR A 252 -10.50 -4.78 -4.86
CA TYR A 252 -11.51 -5.48 -5.65
C TYR A 252 -12.47 -4.54 -6.36
N GLY A 253 -13.10 -5.05 -7.42
CA GLY A 253 -14.11 -4.32 -8.21
C GLY A 253 -15.49 -4.31 -7.57
N ASP A 254 -16.38 -3.46 -8.10
CA ASP A 254 -17.73 -3.19 -7.57
C ASP A 254 -18.70 -4.38 -7.59
N ASN A 255 -18.34 -5.48 -8.28
CA ASN A 255 -19.12 -6.72 -8.37
C ASN A 255 -18.76 -7.75 -7.29
N PHE A 256 -18.00 -7.37 -6.27
CA PHE A 256 -17.51 -8.25 -5.18
C PHE A 256 -18.63 -9.00 -4.45
N GLU A 257 -19.84 -8.43 -4.37
CA GLU A 257 -21.01 -9.03 -3.73
C GLU A 257 -21.48 -10.34 -4.41
N SER A 258 -21.01 -10.62 -5.62
CA SER A 258 -21.27 -11.86 -6.34
C SER A 258 -20.35 -13.02 -5.91
N PHE A 259 -19.43 -12.77 -4.99
CA PHE A 259 -18.42 -13.73 -4.53
C PHE A 259 -18.54 -13.95 -3.03
N SER A 260 -18.24 -15.17 -2.58
CA SER A 260 -18.31 -15.56 -1.16
C SER A 260 -16.96 -16.15 -0.72
N PRO A 261 -15.96 -15.32 -0.48
CA PRO A 261 -14.59 -15.78 -0.20
C PRO A 261 -14.51 -16.72 1.00
N GLU A 262 -15.34 -16.56 2.00
CA GLU A 262 -15.39 -17.42 3.20
C GLU A 262 -15.74 -18.87 2.82
N THR A 263 -16.59 -19.10 1.81
CA THR A 263 -16.93 -20.45 1.35
C THR A 263 -15.81 -21.10 0.56
N ASP A 264 -14.91 -20.29 0.02
CA ASP A 264 -13.72 -20.73 -0.73
C ASP A 264 -12.45 -20.78 0.16
N GLY A 265 -12.61 -20.66 1.48
CA GLY A 265 -11.56 -20.82 2.47
C GLY A 265 -10.69 -19.58 2.70
N PHE A 266 -11.08 -18.42 2.20
CA PHE A 266 -10.49 -17.12 2.57
C PHE A 266 -11.12 -16.62 3.87
N ILE A 267 -10.48 -15.66 4.55
CA ILE A 267 -11.09 -15.02 5.73
C ILE A 267 -12.26 -14.11 5.31
N GLY A 268 -12.17 -13.49 4.14
CA GLY A 268 -13.20 -12.61 3.59
C GLY A 268 -12.61 -11.47 2.77
N PHE A 269 -13.46 -10.51 2.43
CA PHE A 269 -13.02 -9.23 1.87
C PHE A 269 -12.56 -8.27 2.97
N ALA A 270 -11.45 -7.56 2.74
CA ALA A 270 -11.07 -6.44 3.59
C ALA A 270 -12.16 -5.35 3.51
N LYS A 271 -12.42 -4.68 4.62
CA LYS A 271 -13.52 -3.71 4.75
C LYS A 271 -13.00 -2.29 4.88
N GLU A 272 -13.49 -1.42 4.03
CA GLU A 272 -13.25 0.02 4.06
C GLU A 272 -13.71 0.64 5.39
N GLY A 273 -12.93 1.56 5.94
CA GLY A 273 -13.25 2.23 7.20
C GLY A 273 -13.17 1.32 8.43
N HIS A 274 -12.42 0.21 8.35
CA HIS A 274 -12.23 -0.72 9.46
C HIS A 274 -10.77 -0.83 9.88
N PHE A 275 -10.58 -1.00 11.18
CA PHE A 275 -9.32 -1.40 11.78
C PHE A 275 -9.21 -2.93 11.82
N TYR A 276 -7.98 -3.40 11.60
CA TYR A 276 -7.52 -4.76 11.82
C TYR A 276 -6.44 -4.71 12.89
N HIS A 277 -6.78 -5.01 14.13
CA HIS A 277 -5.88 -5.00 15.28
C HIS A 277 -5.22 -6.35 15.43
N PHE A 278 -3.90 -6.40 15.32
CA PHE A 278 -3.13 -7.63 15.47
C PHE A 278 -2.67 -7.80 16.91
N ASP A 279 -2.78 -9.02 17.43
CA ASP A 279 -2.36 -9.33 18.80
C ASP A 279 -0.85 -9.09 18.96
N LYS A 280 -0.42 -8.75 20.19
CA LYS A 280 0.98 -8.41 20.52
C LYS A 280 1.90 -9.62 20.43
#